data_93d9f3722e3c1257938f87c13d1b2e93
#
_entry.id   93d9f3722e3c1257938f87c13d1b2e93
#
_cell.length_a   1.000
_cell.length_b   1.000
_cell.length_c   1.000
_cell.angle_alpha   90.00
_cell.angle_beta   90.00
_cell.angle_gamma   90.00
#
_symmetry.space_group_name_H-M   'P 1'
#
loop_
_entity.id
_entity.type
_entity.pdbx_description
1 polymer ?
#
loop_
_entity_poly.entity_id
_entity_poly.type
_entity_poly.pdbx_seq_one_letter_code
_entity_poly.pdbx_strand_id
1 'polypeptide(L)'
;MLLEFGAKTDFIPLADGQTRINVKINAGQETEINGQGPKITETAIQELFEKLKSLKAGDVLVLAGSIPSTLPENIYEWILMCLKDKDVKVVVDATKDLLLNVLKYHPFLIKPNNHELGEMFQTTLTTEEEIIAHAKKLQERGARNVLVSMAKDGAILVTEDGEIYKSSRTMARL
;
A
#
# COMPACT_ATOMS: atom_id res chain seq x y z
N MET A 1 21.00 -2.79 12.60
CA MET A 1 19.63 -2.40 13.02
C MET A 1 18.54 -3.34 12.49
N LEU A 2 18.25 -3.43 11.18
CA LEU A 2 17.20 -4.37 10.70
C LEU A 2 17.49 -5.85 11.04
N LEU A 3 18.74 -6.30 10.92
CA LEU A 3 19.16 -7.66 11.28
C LEU A 3 19.01 -7.96 12.78
N GLU A 4 19.15 -6.97 13.65
CA GLU A 4 18.97 -7.11 15.10
C GLU A 4 17.50 -7.42 15.47
N PHE A 5 16.56 -7.01 14.62
CA PHE A 5 15.14 -7.35 14.73
C PHE A 5 14.76 -8.64 13.99
N GLY A 6 15.75 -9.42 13.51
CA GLY A 6 15.50 -10.65 12.77
C GLY A 6 15.00 -10.46 11.33
N ALA A 7 14.98 -9.22 10.83
CA ALA A 7 14.59 -8.93 9.46
C ALA A 7 15.74 -9.24 8.49
N LYS A 8 15.45 -9.98 7.41
CA LYS A 8 16.39 -10.16 6.31
C LYS A 8 16.26 -8.98 5.34
N THR A 9 17.39 -8.46 4.88
CA THR A 9 17.41 -7.40 3.87
C THR A 9 17.78 -7.99 2.52
N ASP A 10 17.03 -7.64 1.49
CA ASP A 10 17.25 -8.08 0.12
C ASP A 10 17.04 -6.89 -0.84
N PHE A 11 17.76 -5.81 -0.58
CA PHE A 11 17.72 -4.60 -1.39
C PHE A 11 18.34 -4.83 -2.77
N ILE A 12 17.78 -4.17 -3.78
CA ILE A 12 18.36 -4.07 -5.11
C ILE A 12 19.22 -2.80 -5.12
N PRO A 13 20.55 -2.91 -5.14
CA PRO A 13 21.43 -1.75 -5.16
C PRO A 13 21.36 -1.04 -6.51
N LEU A 14 21.37 0.29 -6.48
CA LEU A 14 21.49 1.12 -7.67
C LEU A 14 22.91 1.68 -7.75
N ALA A 15 23.48 1.73 -8.96
CA ALA A 15 24.85 2.18 -9.18
C ALA A 15 25.03 3.68 -8.88
N ASP A 16 24.00 4.49 -9.17
CA ASP A 16 24.04 5.94 -9.04
C ASP A 16 22.85 6.47 -8.27
N GLY A 17 23.06 7.64 -7.63
CA GLY A 17 22.03 8.39 -6.93
C GLY A 17 21.99 8.10 -5.43
N GLN A 18 21.05 8.75 -4.75
CA GLN A 18 20.86 8.62 -3.31
C GLN A 18 19.40 8.23 -3.02
N THR A 19 19.20 7.50 -1.93
CA THR A 19 17.86 7.20 -1.44
C THR A 19 17.05 8.48 -1.26
N ARG A 20 15.81 8.45 -1.69
CA ARG A 20 14.88 9.57 -1.59
C ARG A 20 14.75 10.05 -0.13
N ILE A 21 14.84 11.35 0.05
CA ILE A 21 14.59 12.01 1.35
C ILE A 21 13.25 12.74 1.23
N ASN A 22 12.34 12.44 2.15
CA ASN A 22 11.09 13.15 2.30
C ASN A 22 11.15 13.96 3.61
N VAL A 23 10.79 15.22 3.53
CA VAL A 23 10.75 16.13 4.68
C VAL A 23 9.31 16.57 4.93
N LYS A 24 8.83 16.34 6.16
CA LYS A 24 7.55 16.88 6.63
C LYS A 24 7.80 18.05 7.56
N ILE A 25 7.24 19.21 7.22
CA ILE A 25 7.30 20.43 8.02
C ILE A 25 5.92 20.64 8.62
N ASN A 26 5.84 20.64 9.95
CA ASN A 26 4.60 20.92 10.67
C ASN A 26 4.71 22.30 11.35
N ALA A 27 4.26 23.33 10.65
CA ALA A 27 4.30 24.73 11.10
C ALA A 27 2.91 25.38 10.96
N GLY A 28 1.88 24.76 11.59
CA GLY A 28 0.49 25.20 11.49
C GLY A 28 -0.25 24.63 10.26
N GLN A 29 0.43 24.50 9.13
CA GLN A 29 0.01 23.70 7.98
C GLN A 29 1.09 22.64 7.71
N GLU A 30 0.69 21.41 7.44
CA GLU A 30 1.62 20.35 7.06
C GLU A 30 2.09 20.59 5.62
N THR A 31 3.41 20.70 5.44
CA THR A 31 4.05 20.82 4.14
C THR A 31 4.97 19.64 3.94
N GLU A 32 4.84 18.95 2.81
CA GLU A 32 5.72 17.83 2.45
C GLU A 32 6.62 18.21 1.28
N ILE A 33 7.93 17.97 1.45
CA ILE A 33 8.93 18.07 0.38
C ILE A 33 9.36 16.63 0.06
N ASN A 34 8.92 16.14 -1.08
CA ASN A 34 9.19 14.77 -1.52
C ASN A 34 10.28 14.76 -2.58
N GLY A 35 11.46 14.23 -2.23
CA GLY A 35 12.55 14.03 -3.17
C GLY A 35 12.19 12.99 -4.25
N GLN A 36 12.76 13.12 -5.45
CA GLN A 36 12.45 12.21 -6.56
C GLN A 36 13.15 10.85 -6.45
N GLY A 37 14.23 10.76 -5.69
CA GLY A 37 15.06 9.55 -5.61
C GLY A 37 15.89 9.29 -6.89
N PRO A 38 16.65 8.18 -6.92
CA PRO A 38 17.51 7.83 -8.03
C PRO A 38 16.73 7.27 -9.22
N LYS A 39 17.36 7.31 -10.40
CA LYS A 39 16.81 6.66 -11.59
C LYS A 39 16.89 5.14 -11.42
N ILE A 40 15.77 4.46 -11.57
CA ILE A 40 15.69 3.00 -11.55
C ILE A 40 15.97 2.48 -12.96
N THR A 41 16.96 1.60 -13.08
CA THR A 41 17.36 1.02 -14.36
C THR A 41 16.50 -0.17 -14.75
N GLU A 42 16.43 -0.50 -16.03
CA GLU A 42 15.74 -1.71 -16.52
C GLU A 42 16.30 -2.98 -15.88
N THR A 43 17.61 -3.04 -15.65
CA THR A 43 18.25 -4.16 -14.96
C THR A 43 17.74 -4.32 -13.53
N ALA A 44 17.57 -3.22 -12.79
CA ALA A 44 17.01 -3.27 -11.43
C ALA A 44 15.54 -3.71 -11.44
N ILE A 45 14.76 -3.31 -12.46
CA ILE A 45 13.38 -3.78 -12.64
C ILE A 45 13.37 -5.29 -12.93
N GLN A 46 14.24 -5.76 -13.81
CA GLN A 46 14.37 -7.20 -14.12
C GLN A 46 14.74 -8.00 -12.86
N GLU A 47 15.72 -7.53 -12.07
CA GLU A 47 16.08 -8.16 -10.80
C GLU A 47 14.90 -8.20 -9.83
N LEU A 48 14.09 -7.14 -9.73
CA LEU A 48 12.86 -7.14 -8.93
C LEU A 48 11.93 -8.27 -9.35
N PHE A 49 11.67 -8.41 -10.65
CA PHE A 49 10.77 -9.46 -11.14
C PHE A 49 11.34 -10.87 -10.94
N GLU A 50 12.66 -11.06 -11.04
CA GLU A 50 13.29 -12.37 -10.70
C GLU A 50 13.11 -12.70 -9.22
N LYS A 51 13.27 -11.71 -8.31
CA LYS A 51 12.99 -11.90 -6.88
C LYS A 51 11.51 -12.25 -6.64
N LEU A 52 10.58 -11.58 -7.30
CA LEU A 52 9.15 -11.87 -7.19
C LEU A 52 8.78 -13.26 -7.69
N LYS A 53 9.48 -13.79 -8.68
CA LYS A 53 9.27 -15.16 -9.17
C LYS A 53 9.61 -16.22 -8.13
N SER A 54 10.46 -15.92 -7.14
CA SER A 54 10.82 -16.83 -6.06
C SER A 54 9.73 -17.00 -5.00
N LEU A 55 8.74 -16.09 -4.95
CA LEU A 55 7.61 -16.15 -4.03
C LEU A 55 6.75 -17.40 -4.29
N LYS A 56 6.21 -17.96 -3.21
CA LYS A 56 5.45 -19.22 -3.18
C LYS A 56 4.06 -19.00 -2.63
N ALA A 57 3.20 -19.98 -2.83
CA ALA A 57 1.88 -20.02 -2.22
C ALA A 57 1.97 -19.84 -0.69
N GLY A 58 1.12 -18.97 -0.16
CA GLY A 58 1.09 -18.62 1.26
C GLY A 58 2.02 -17.48 1.65
N ASP A 59 2.97 -17.06 0.80
CA ASP A 59 3.78 -15.86 1.07
C ASP A 59 2.90 -14.61 1.05
N VAL A 60 3.36 -13.57 1.79
CA VAL A 60 2.73 -12.25 1.81
C VAL A 60 3.67 -11.23 1.19
N LEU A 61 3.23 -10.58 0.12
CA LEU A 61 3.93 -9.45 -0.49
C LEU A 61 3.24 -8.14 -0.12
N VAL A 62 3.99 -7.19 0.42
CA VAL A 62 3.48 -5.83 0.70
C VAL A 62 4.04 -4.86 -0.33
N LEU A 63 3.15 -4.25 -1.10
CA LEU A 63 3.45 -3.15 -2.01
C LEU A 63 3.07 -1.85 -1.31
N ALA A 64 4.07 -1.08 -0.90
CA ALA A 64 3.85 0.16 -0.16
C ALA A 64 4.70 1.31 -0.70
N GLY A 65 4.21 2.52 -0.50
CA GLY A 65 4.87 3.75 -0.89
C GLY A 65 4.51 4.24 -2.28
N SER A 66 5.06 5.41 -2.64
CA SER A 66 4.84 6.02 -3.95
C SER A 66 5.77 5.43 -5.00
N ILE A 67 5.28 5.28 -6.21
CA ILE A 67 6.08 4.86 -7.36
C ILE A 67 7.02 6.01 -7.76
N PRO A 68 8.34 5.75 -7.85
CA PRO A 68 9.27 6.74 -8.41
C PRO A 68 8.87 7.12 -9.85
N SER A 69 9.01 8.42 -10.19
CA SER A 69 8.66 8.94 -11.53
C SER A 69 9.44 8.30 -12.68
N THR A 70 10.51 7.57 -12.38
CA THR A 70 11.33 6.82 -13.34
C THR A 70 10.80 5.41 -13.62
N LEU A 71 9.79 4.96 -12.88
CA LEU A 71 9.10 3.69 -13.11
C LEU A 71 7.77 3.91 -13.86
N PRO A 72 7.29 2.91 -14.60
CA PRO A 72 5.95 2.93 -15.17
C PRO A 72 4.90 3.07 -14.06
N GLU A 73 3.90 3.92 -14.25
CA GLU A 73 2.82 4.13 -13.29
C GLU A 73 2.04 2.84 -12.98
N ASN A 74 2.05 1.88 -13.91
CA ASN A 74 1.37 0.59 -13.79
C ASN A 74 2.27 -0.53 -13.24
N ILE A 75 3.41 -0.23 -12.61
CA ILE A 75 4.34 -1.26 -12.10
C ILE A 75 3.66 -2.19 -11.08
N TYR A 76 2.74 -1.70 -10.25
CA TYR A 76 2.01 -2.53 -9.30
C TYR A 76 1.08 -3.52 -10.01
N GLU A 77 0.45 -3.11 -11.11
CA GLU A 77 -0.34 -4.02 -11.94
C GLU A 77 0.53 -5.14 -12.53
N TRP A 78 1.72 -4.80 -13.04
CA TRP A 78 2.66 -5.79 -13.57
C TRP A 78 3.09 -6.80 -12.49
N ILE A 79 3.33 -6.33 -11.27
CA ILE A 79 3.68 -7.20 -10.15
C ILE A 79 2.53 -8.16 -9.84
N LEU A 80 1.30 -7.65 -9.69
CA LEU A 80 0.14 -8.50 -9.42
C LEU A 80 -0.11 -9.50 -10.57
N MET A 81 0.04 -9.07 -11.82
CA MET A 81 -0.10 -9.95 -12.97
C MET A 81 0.99 -11.06 -12.99
N CYS A 82 2.23 -10.74 -12.58
CA CYS A 82 3.30 -11.73 -12.44
C CYS A 82 2.99 -12.80 -11.36
N LEU A 83 2.22 -12.45 -10.34
CA LEU A 83 1.91 -13.29 -9.19
C LEU A 83 0.54 -13.97 -9.23
N LYS A 84 -0.30 -13.69 -10.25
CA LYS A 84 -1.72 -14.10 -10.29
C LYS A 84 -1.96 -15.61 -10.10
N ASP A 85 -1.01 -16.44 -10.55
CA ASP A 85 -1.13 -17.91 -10.51
C ASP A 85 -0.34 -18.54 -9.33
N LYS A 86 0.15 -17.74 -8.38
CA LYS A 86 1.06 -18.21 -7.31
C LYS A 86 0.43 -18.33 -5.92
N ASP A 87 -0.82 -17.95 -5.76
CA ASP A 87 -1.49 -17.88 -4.44
C ASP A 87 -0.68 -17.09 -3.38
N VAL A 88 -0.02 -16.01 -3.81
CA VAL A 88 0.65 -15.05 -2.95
C VAL A 88 -0.36 -14.02 -2.45
N LYS A 89 -0.39 -13.76 -1.16
CA LYS A 89 -1.26 -12.72 -0.58
C LYS A 89 -0.65 -11.35 -0.81
N VAL A 90 -1.19 -10.57 -1.76
CA VAL A 90 -0.67 -9.23 -2.04
C VAL A 90 -1.44 -8.18 -1.23
N VAL A 91 -0.70 -7.43 -0.43
CA VAL A 91 -1.18 -6.28 0.35
C VAL A 91 -0.76 -5.01 -0.38
N VAL A 92 -1.69 -4.08 -0.63
CA VAL A 92 -1.39 -2.82 -1.33
C VAL A 92 -1.70 -1.63 -0.44
N ASP A 93 -0.65 -0.87 -0.11
CA ASP A 93 -0.71 0.41 0.60
C ASP A 93 -0.29 1.53 -0.37
N ALA A 94 -1.21 1.94 -1.22
CA ALA A 94 -1.01 2.93 -2.27
C ALA A 94 -2.16 3.93 -2.30
N THR A 95 -1.94 5.07 -2.96
CA THR A 95 -2.91 6.15 -3.03
C THR A 95 -3.70 6.15 -4.33
N LYS A 96 -4.94 6.62 -4.27
CA LYS A 96 -5.80 7.01 -5.43
C LYS A 96 -5.78 6.01 -6.58
N ASP A 97 -5.38 6.47 -7.76
CA ASP A 97 -5.46 5.71 -9.01
C ASP A 97 -4.63 4.42 -8.97
N LEU A 98 -3.48 4.44 -8.31
CA LEU A 98 -2.66 3.23 -8.15
C LEU A 98 -3.43 2.11 -7.43
N LEU A 99 -4.18 2.46 -6.39
CA LEU A 99 -4.97 1.51 -5.65
C LEU A 99 -6.18 1.03 -6.46
N LEU A 100 -6.88 1.95 -7.16
CA LEU A 100 -8.03 1.58 -7.99
C LEU A 100 -7.64 0.67 -9.16
N ASN A 101 -6.49 0.92 -9.79
CA ASN A 101 -6.00 0.14 -10.92
C ASN A 101 -5.66 -1.32 -10.57
N VAL A 102 -5.29 -1.60 -9.32
CA VAL A 102 -4.94 -2.96 -8.88
C VAL A 102 -6.14 -3.79 -8.45
N LEU A 103 -7.33 -3.22 -8.23
CA LEU A 103 -8.51 -3.94 -7.74
C LEU A 103 -8.93 -5.10 -8.65
N LYS A 104 -8.81 -4.93 -9.96
CA LYS A 104 -9.12 -5.98 -10.95
C LYS A 104 -8.26 -7.26 -10.83
N TYR A 105 -7.14 -7.18 -10.06
CA TYR A 105 -6.27 -8.32 -9.77
C TYR A 105 -6.55 -8.97 -8.41
N HIS A 106 -7.63 -8.57 -7.73
CA HIS A 106 -8.10 -9.11 -6.46
C HIS A 106 -7.03 -9.15 -5.36
N PRO A 107 -6.41 -7.99 -4.99
CA PRO A 107 -5.44 -7.95 -3.93
C PRO A 107 -6.04 -8.49 -2.62
N PHE A 108 -5.21 -9.22 -1.85
CA PHE A 108 -5.66 -9.80 -0.58
C PHE A 108 -6.10 -8.75 0.43
N LEU A 109 -5.36 -7.63 0.50
CA LEU A 109 -5.69 -6.51 1.38
C LEU A 109 -5.29 -5.19 0.72
N ILE A 110 -6.14 -4.20 0.82
CA ILE A 110 -5.80 -2.80 0.52
C ILE A 110 -5.93 -1.95 1.78
N LYS A 111 -5.09 -0.88 1.89
CA LYS A 111 -5.08 -0.03 3.08
C LYS A 111 -5.19 1.47 2.74
N PRO A 112 -6.34 1.97 2.32
CA PRO A 112 -6.57 3.41 2.25
C PRO A 112 -6.72 4.04 3.64
N ASN A 113 -6.44 5.34 3.77
CA ASN A 113 -6.96 6.09 4.90
C ASN A 113 -8.39 6.60 4.60
N ASN A 114 -9.10 7.11 5.63
CA ASN A 114 -10.48 7.57 5.48
C ASN A 114 -10.64 8.73 4.49
N HIS A 115 -9.64 9.61 4.37
CA HIS A 115 -9.65 10.71 3.40
C HIS A 115 -9.45 10.19 1.98
N GLU A 116 -8.47 9.33 1.76
CA GLU A 116 -8.23 8.68 0.47
C GLU A 116 -9.45 7.88 0.00
N LEU A 117 -10.10 7.15 0.93
CA LEU A 117 -11.33 6.44 0.63
C LEU A 117 -12.43 7.40 0.18
N GLY A 118 -12.62 8.54 0.88
CA GLY A 118 -13.57 9.57 0.48
C GLY A 118 -13.25 10.17 -0.90
N GLU A 119 -12.00 10.50 -1.16
CA GLU A 119 -11.54 11.04 -2.46
C GLU A 119 -11.83 10.08 -3.62
N MET A 120 -11.62 8.76 -3.45
CA MET A 120 -11.92 7.75 -4.49
C MET A 120 -13.40 7.73 -4.90
N PHE A 121 -14.29 8.17 -4.01
CA PHE A 121 -15.73 8.25 -4.26
C PHE A 121 -16.26 9.68 -4.35
N GLN A 122 -15.36 10.68 -4.40
CA GLN A 122 -15.68 12.11 -4.50
C GLN A 122 -16.65 12.59 -3.39
N THR A 123 -16.43 12.09 -2.17
CA THR A 123 -17.27 12.40 -1.00
C THR A 123 -16.41 12.58 0.26
N THR A 124 -17.00 13.19 1.28
CA THR A 124 -16.38 13.25 2.62
C THR A 124 -17.06 12.24 3.51
N LEU A 125 -16.28 11.34 4.11
CA LEU A 125 -16.77 10.31 5.02
C LEU A 125 -16.63 10.81 6.46
N THR A 126 -17.74 10.89 7.17
CA THR A 126 -17.82 11.47 8.52
C THR A 126 -18.17 10.45 9.59
N THR A 127 -18.81 9.35 9.21
CA THR A 127 -19.24 8.29 10.13
C THR A 127 -18.58 6.94 9.81
N GLU A 128 -18.52 6.07 10.81
CA GLU A 128 -18.00 4.71 10.61
C GLU A 128 -18.85 3.91 9.62
N GLU A 129 -20.18 4.10 9.65
CA GLU A 129 -21.11 3.44 8.74
C GLU A 129 -20.83 3.82 7.27
N GLU A 130 -20.54 5.10 7.02
CA GLU A 130 -20.15 5.58 5.69
C GLU A 130 -18.82 4.96 5.25
N ILE A 131 -17.83 4.88 6.16
CA ILE A 131 -16.52 4.26 5.91
C ILE A 131 -16.71 2.79 5.54
N ILE A 132 -17.48 2.04 6.34
CA ILE A 132 -17.78 0.62 6.11
C ILE A 132 -18.48 0.43 4.76
N ALA A 133 -19.48 1.26 4.48
CA ALA A 133 -20.23 1.17 3.21
C ALA A 133 -19.31 1.38 1.99
N HIS A 134 -18.37 2.33 2.07
CA HIS A 134 -17.43 2.61 0.98
C HIS A 134 -16.30 1.56 0.89
N ALA A 135 -15.86 1.00 2.02
CA ALA A 135 -14.96 -0.14 2.02
C ALA A 135 -15.57 -1.36 1.30
N LYS A 136 -16.86 -1.65 1.53
CA LYS A 136 -17.59 -2.71 0.81
C LYS A 136 -17.67 -2.45 -0.70
N LYS A 137 -17.84 -1.19 -1.13
CA LYS A 137 -17.78 -0.85 -2.56
C LYS A 137 -16.41 -1.13 -3.18
N LEU A 138 -15.30 -1.02 -2.42
CA LEU A 138 -13.98 -1.44 -2.91
C LEU A 138 -13.87 -2.96 -2.99
N GLN A 139 -14.52 -3.71 -2.11
CA GLN A 139 -14.61 -5.17 -2.23
C GLN A 139 -15.41 -5.58 -3.50
N GLU A 140 -16.52 -4.92 -3.79
CA GLU A 140 -17.29 -5.14 -5.03
C GLU A 140 -16.46 -4.86 -6.28
N ARG A 141 -15.44 -3.96 -6.20
CA ARG A 141 -14.50 -3.67 -7.27
C ARG A 141 -13.31 -4.64 -7.33
N GLY A 142 -13.17 -5.55 -6.36
CA GLY A 142 -12.19 -6.62 -6.40
C GLY A 142 -11.28 -6.77 -5.19
N ALA A 143 -11.21 -5.82 -4.25
CA ALA A 143 -10.43 -6.02 -3.03
C ALA A 143 -11.02 -7.15 -2.19
N ARG A 144 -10.19 -8.07 -1.69
CA ARG A 144 -10.69 -9.14 -0.81
C ARG A 144 -10.95 -8.60 0.61
N ASN A 145 -9.99 -7.88 1.17
CA ASN A 145 -10.10 -7.25 2.48
C ASN A 145 -9.75 -5.76 2.37
N VAL A 146 -10.41 -4.91 3.16
CA VAL A 146 -10.17 -3.46 3.18
C VAL A 146 -9.91 -3.01 4.62
N LEU A 147 -8.69 -2.50 4.87
CA LEU A 147 -8.29 -1.90 6.14
C LEU A 147 -8.28 -0.37 5.98
N VAL A 148 -9.23 0.31 6.59
CA VAL A 148 -9.28 1.77 6.56
C VAL A 148 -8.63 2.34 7.81
N SER A 149 -7.53 3.09 7.64
CA SER A 149 -6.87 3.80 8.73
C SER A 149 -7.51 5.16 8.98
N MET A 150 -7.74 5.51 10.27
CA MET A 150 -8.43 6.73 10.68
C MET A 150 -7.58 7.56 11.65
N ALA A 151 -6.28 7.51 11.52
CA ALA A 151 -5.30 8.22 12.34
C ALA A 151 -5.58 8.04 13.85
N LYS A 152 -5.96 9.13 14.55
CA LYS A 152 -6.26 9.09 15.99
C LYS A 152 -7.49 8.24 16.34
N ASP A 153 -8.39 8.02 15.41
CA ASP A 153 -9.65 7.31 15.62
C ASP A 153 -9.50 5.78 15.39
N GLY A 154 -8.26 5.32 15.08
CA GLY A 154 -7.94 3.90 14.97
C GLY A 154 -8.06 3.37 13.56
N ALA A 155 -8.67 2.20 13.39
CA ALA A 155 -8.82 1.55 12.09
C ALA A 155 -10.07 0.66 12.02
N ILE A 156 -10.60 0.47 10.81
CA ILE A 156 -11.71 -0.44 10.51
C ILE A 156 -11.22 -1.44 9.46
N LEU A 157 -11.38 -2.72 9.73
CA LEU A 157 -11.13 -3.80 8.78
C LEU A 157 -12.47 -4.41 8.35
N VAL A 158 -12.70 -4.46 7.04
CA VAL A 158 -13.79 -5.22 6.43
C VAL A 158 -13.18 -6.41 5.70
N THR A 159 -13.52 -7.62 6.14
CA THR A 159 -12.97 -8.87 5.59
C THR A 159 -13.78 -9.40 4.42
N GLU A 160 -13.19 -10.28 3.63
CA GLU A 160 -13.85 -10.96 2.52
C GLU A 160 -15.06 -11.82 2.94
N ASP A 161 -15.07 -12.28 4.21
CA ASP A 161 -16.19 -13.04 4.79
C ASP A 161 -17.33 -12.13 5.30
N GLY A 162 -17.18 -10.80 5.16
CA GLY A 162 -18.17 -9.81 5.58
C GLY A 162 -18.07 -9.37 7.04
N GLU A 163 -17.09 -9.90 7.79
CA GLU A 163 -16.83 -9.50 9.16
C GLU A 163 -16.26 -8.08 9.24
N ILE A 164 -16.57 -7.37 10.32
CA ILE A 164 -16.09 -6.01 10.55
C ILE A 164 -15.38 -5.96 11.91
N TYR A 165 -14.10 -5.61 11.86
CA TYR A 165 -13.29 -5.41 13.05
C TYR A 165 -12.93 -3.94 13.20
N LYS A 166 -13.00 -3.45 14.43
CA LYS A 166 -12.65 -2.07 14.80
C LYS A 166 -11.55 -2.09 15.84
N SER A 167 -10.57 -1.22 15.69
CA SER A 167 -9.52 -1.00 16.68
C SER A 167 -9.45 0.49 17.00
N SER A 168 -9.66 0.83 18.27
CA SER A 168 -9.36 2.18 18.76
C SER A 168 -7.86 2.32 18.99
N ARG A 169 -7.34 3.54 18.86
CA ARG A 169 -5.95 3.82 19.21
C ARG A 169 -5.74 3.57 20.71
N THR A 170 -4.93 2.58 21.03
CA THR A 170 -4.37 2.48 22.38
C THR A 170 -3.33 3.59 22.53
N MET A 171 -3.60 4.60 23.36
CA MET A 171 -2.57 5.57 23.71
C MET A 171 -1.47 4.83 24.48
N ALA A 172 -0.35 4.54 23.85
CA ALA A 172 0.86 4.19 24.58
C ALA A 172 1.19 5.39 25.48
N ARG A 173 1.10 5.24 26.77
CA ARG A 173 1.68 6.22 27.70
C ARG A 173 3.20 6.12 27.52
N LEU A 174 3.79 7.16 26.95
CA LEU A 174 5.23 7.42 26.99
C LEU A 174 5.62 7.75 28.42
#